data_c5f61f78bbedc7c7a45c957c2a6948fe
#
_entry.id   c5f61f78bbedc7c7a45c957c2a6948fe
#
_cell.length_a   1.000
_cell.length_b   1.000
_cell.length_c   1.000
_cell.angle_alpha   90.00
_cell.angle_beta   90.00
_cell.angle_gamma   90.00
#
_symmetry.space_group_name_H-M   'P 1'
#
loop_
_entity.id
_entity.type
_entity.pdbx_description
1 polymer ?
#
loop_
_entity_poly.entity_id
_entity_poly.type
_entity_poly.pdbx_seq_one_letter_code
_entity_poly.pdbx_strand_id
1 'polypeptide(L)'
;MDLRQLEVFINLAESLNYSKTAENLHLSQPAVSRIIQRIEGEVGVTLFYRNHREVQLTKNGKLFYDDSKSLTNSYNKALQRTRNSFNREQSNLTIGITDTPLEQAILPEMIKAFHREYPNCKIFLEGFDHNRLKHHLIDHDSDVIFTTHDDITDLAAVKYYHLFRGHFVAIVPTDHHLSDREELALDNLAGEKILLMDNNWCPPEQLKIQETIRKKVDDLDISYVNDVDIVSLMVKAGLGITVMPSFVAIEKTDEIKAVKLNYLAPLDYGLVCRKDEADPLVLAFCQVMQEQAEGM
;
A
#
# COMPACT_ATOMS: atom_id res chain seq x y z
N MET A 1 -27.07 -11.65 6.70
CA MET A 1 -26.56 -10.25 6.55
C MET A 1 -26.65 -9.86 5.08
N ASP A 2 -26.99 -8.61 4.76
CA ASP A 2 -27.10 -8.08 3.39
C ASP A 2 -26.21 -6.81 3.22
N LEU A 3 -26.02 -6.36 1.97
CA LEU A 3 -25.16 -5.22 1.66
C LEU A 3 -25.61 -3.91 2.32
N ARG A 4 -26.92 -3.71 2.48
CA ARG A 4 -27.43 -2.51 3.15
C ARG A 4 -27.09 -2.50 4.64
N GLN A 5 -27.08 -3.66 5.27
CA GLN A 5 -26.66 -3.82 6.66
C GLN A 5 -25.15 -3.57 6.81
N LEU A 6 -24.32 -4.03 5.85
CA LEU A 6 -22.89 -3.71 5.80
C LEU A 6 -22.65 -2.21 5.64
N GLU A 7 -23.42 -1.54 4.79
CA GLU A 7 -23.33 -0.09 4.61
C GLU A 7 -23.63 0.67 5.91
N VAL A 8 -24.63 0.23 6.67
CA VAL A 8 -24.94 0.79 7.99
C VAL A 8 -23.80 0.57 8.97
N PHE A 9 -23.19 -0.62 8.97
CA PHE A 9 -22.05 -0.94 9.82
C PHE A 9 -20.82 -0.06 9.47
N ILE A 10 -20.46 0.04 8.18
CA ILE A 10 -19.35 0.88 7.69
C ILE A 10 -19.58 2.34 8.08
N ASN A 11 -20.77 2.89 7.84
CA ASN A 11 -21.06 4.28 8.17
C ASN A 11 -20.98 4.56 9.68
N LEU A 12 -21.42 3.61 10.53
CA LEU A 12 -21.27 3.72 11.97
C LEU A 12 -19.78 3.63 12.40
N ALA A 13 -19.01 2.75 11.76
CA ALA A 13 -17.57 2.62 12.02
C ALA A 13 -16.79 3.90 11.70
N GLU A 14 -17.19 4.62 10.64
CA GLU A 14 -16.57 5.88 10.23
C GLU A 14 -17.04 7.08 11.04
N SER A 15 -18.34 7.14 11.37
CA SER A 15 -18.91 8.29 12.12
C SER A 15 -18.76 8.18 13.63
N LEU A 16 -18.65 6.95 14.15
CA LEU A 16 -18.68 6.59 15.58
C LEU A 16 -19.88 7.22 16.33
N ASN A 17 -20.98 7.45 15.61
CA ASN A 17 -22.15 8.15 16.11
C ASN A 17 -23.45 7.61 15.49
N TYR A 18 -24.29 6.98 16.31
CA TYR A 18 -25.56 6.38 15.86
C TYR A 18 -26.53 7.41 15.25
N SER A 19 -26.63 8.62 15.80
CA SER A 19 -27.52 9.66 15.28
C SER A 19 -27.04 10.17 13.93
N LYS A 20 -25.74 10.42 13.80
CA LYS A 20 -25.12 10.86 12.53
C LYS A 20 -25.22 9.78 11.46
N THR A 21 -25.03 8.51 11.82
CA THR A 21 -25.25 7.38 10.91
C THR A 21 -26.71 7.31 10.43
N ALA A 22 -27.66 7.51 11.36
CA ALA A 22 -29.08 7.51 11.05
C ALA A 22 -29.43 8.64 10.05
N GLU A 23 -28.92 9.85 10.26
CA GLU A 23 -29.07 10.99 9.35
C GLU A 23 -28.47 10.69 7.96
N ASN A 24 -27.21 10.24 7.91
CA ASN A 24 -26.51 9.93 6.66
C ASN A 24 -27.25 8.91 5.79
N LEU A 25 -27.89 7.92 6.42
CA LEU A 25 -28.54 6.80 5.71
C LEU A 25 -30.08 6.92 5.67
N HIS A 26 -30.63 8.05 6.11
CA HIS A 26 -32.07 8.29 6.19
C HIS A 26 -32.84 7.21 6.98
N LEU A 27 -32.26 6.79 8.09
CA LEU A 27 -32.81 5.82 9.02
C LEU A 27 -33.14 6.47 10.38
N SER A 28 -33.89 5.76 11.23
CA SER A 28 -33.99 6.14 12.63
C SER A 28 -32.84 5.55 13.45
N GLN A 29 -32.39 6.24 14.48
CA GLN A 29 -31.33 5.74 15.36
C GLN A 29 -31.65 4.35 15.98
N PRO A 30 -32.92 4.04 16.40
CA PRO A 30 -33.27 2.68 16.81
C PRO A 30 -33.14 1.64 15.70
N ALA A 31 -33.34 2.01 14.42
CA ALA A 31 -33.14 1.10 13.29
C ALA A 31 -31.67 0.77 13.10
N VAL A 32 -30.79 1.78 13.13
CA VAL A 32 -29.33 1.57 13.09
C VAL A 32 -28.90 0.64 14.23
N SER A 33 -29.35 0.91 15.47
CA SER A 33 -28.99 0.07 16.64
C SER A 33 -29.41 -1.39 16.46
N ARG A 34 -30.63 -1.64 15.94
CA ARG A 34 -31.13 -3.01 15.67
C ARG A 34 -30.32 -3.71 14.57
N ILE A 35 -29.92 -2.99 13.51
CA ILE A 35 -29.09 -3.55 12.44
C ILE A 35 -27.74 -3.97 12.99
N ILE A 36 -27.07 -3.12 13.78
CA ILE A 36 -25.77 -3.45 14.38
C ILE A 36 -25.89 -4.66 15.33
N GLN A 37 -26.92 -4.71 16.17
CA GLN A 37 -27.15 -5.86 17.04
C GLN A 37 -27.35 -7.16 16.26
N ARG A 38 -28.06 -7.09 15.13
CA ARG A 38 -28.26 -8.25 14.26
C ARG A 38 -26.93 -8.70 13.62
N ILE A 39 -26.10 -7.76 13.13
CA ILE A 39 -24.77 -8.08 12.58
C ILE A 39 -23.91 -8.76 13.66
N GLU A 40 -23.80 -8.17 14.85
CA GLU A 40 -23.04 -8.74 15.98
C GLU A 40 -23.59 -10.15 16.36
N GLY A 41 -24.90 -10.35 16.31
CA GLY A 41 -25.51 -11.65 16.55
C GLY A 41 -25.20 -12.68 15.46
N GLU A 42 -25.14 -12.30 14.19
CA GLU A 42 -24.77 -13.18 13.07
C GLU A 42 -23.26 -13.51 13.07
N VAL A 43 -22.41 -12.51 13.38
CA VAL A 43 -20.95 -12.69 13.46
C VAL A 43 -20.52 -13.40 14.75
N GLY A 44 -21.36 -13.35 15.79
CA GLY A 44 -21.12 -14.02 17.07
C GLY A 44 -20.14 -13.29 18.00
N VAL A 45 -19.73 -12.06 17.65
CA VAL A 45 -18.82 -11.25 18.47
C VAL A 45 -19.26 -9.79 18.49
N THR A 46 -18.87 -9.07 19.55
CA THR A 46 -19.10 -7.63 19.67
C THR A 46 -18.15 -6.87 18.74
N LEU A 47 -18.70 -5.97 17.92
CA LEU A 47 -17.94 -5.16 16.97
C LEU A 47 -17.73 -3.73 17.48
N PHE A 48 -18.62 -3.24 18.38
CA PHE A 48 -18.51 -1.92 18.97
C PHE A 48 -18.50 -2.00 20.49
N TYR A 49 -17.60 -1.25 21.13
CA TYR A 49 -17.73 -0.87 22.54
C TYR A 49 -18.79 0.20 22.66
N ARG A 50 -19.74 -0.01 23.59
CA ARG A 50 -20.85 0.93 23.85
C ARG A 50 -20.72 1.43 25.28
N ASN A 51 -20.22 2.64 25.43
CA ASN A 51 -20.31 3.39 26.69
C ASN A 51 -21.29 4.54 26.52
N HIS A 52 -21.90 5.01 27.61
CA HIS A 52 -22.90 6.10 27.58
C HIS A 52 -22.39 7.41 26.94
N ARG A 53 -21.08 7.54 26.66
CA ARG A 53 -20.47 8.76 26.11
C ARG A 53 -19.75 8.55 24.77
N GLU A 54 -19.38 7.32 24.42
CA GLU A 54 -18.55 7.06 23.23
C GLU A 54 -18.88 5.71 22.59
N VAL A 55 -18.79 5.68 21.26
CA VAL A 55 -18.84 4.48 20.43
C VAL A 55 -17.44 4.27 19.86
N GLN A 56 -16.87 3.10 20.01
CA GLN A 56 -15.55 2.75 19.48
C GLN A 56 -15.59 1.34 18.88
N LEU A 57 -14.78 1.08 17.85
CA LEU A 57 -14.61 -0.26 17.32
C LEU A 57 -13.84 -1.14 18.30
N THR A 58 -14.26 -2.41 18.42
CA THR A 58 -13.43 -3.45 19.03
C THR A 58 -12.32 -3.86 18.07
N LYS A 59 -11.36 -4.68 18.51
CA LYS A 59 -10.36 -5.29 17.61
C LYS A 59 -11.03 -6.09 16.49
N ASN A 60 -12.08 -6.86 16.83
CA ASN A 60 -12.87 -7.62 15.85
C ASN A 60 -13.70 -6.68 14.97
N GLY A 61 -14.20 -5.56 15.52
CA GLY A 61 -14.91 -4.53 14.76
C GLY A 61 -14.02 -3.88 13.71
N LYS A 62 -12.74 -3.62 14.01
CA LYS A 62 -11.78 -3.07 13.04
C LYS A 62 -11.50 -4.06 11.91
N LEU A 63 -11.24 -5.33 12.25
CA LEU A 63 -11.06 -6.39 11.24
C LEU A 63 -12.29 -6.50 10.33
N PHE A 64 -13.47 -6.60 10.93
CA PHE A 64 -14.72 -6.70 10.17
C PHE A 64 -15.03 -5.45 9.33
N TYR A 65 -14.58 -4.26 9.76
CA TYR A 65 -14.69 -3.03 8.99
C TYR A 65 -13.85 -3.09 7.71
N ASP A 66 -12.60 -3.50 7.80
CA ASP A 66 -11.70 -3.62 6.66
C ASP A 66 -12.25 -4.63 5.63
N ASP A 67 -12.68 -5.80 6.10
CA ASP A 67 -13.29 -6.83 5.25
C ASP A 67 -14.62 -6.36 4.62
N SER A 68 -15.45 -5.65 5.38
CA SER A 68 -16.74 -5.13 4.89
C SER A 68 -16.54 -4.08 3.80
N LYS A 69 -15.54 -3.22 3.92
CA LYS A 69 -15.16 -2.25 2.88
C LYS A 69 -14.71 -2.95 1.60
N SER A 70 -13.82 -3.93 1.71
CA SER A 70 -13.37 -4.74 0.58
C SER A 70 -14.54 -5.40 -0.15
N LEU A 71 -15.45 -6.05 0.59
CA LEU A 71 -16.62 -6.70 0.01
C LEU A 71 -17.55 -5.70 -0.72
N THR A 72 -17.81 -4.55 -0.11
CA THR A 72 -18.66 -3.51 -0.72
C THR A 72 -18.02 -2.95 -1.99
N ASN A 73 -16.70 -2.73 -1.98
CA ASN A 73 -15.96 -2.29 -3.16
C ASN A 73 -16.01 -3.34 -4.27
N SER A 74 -15.76 -4.61 -3.96
CA SER A 74 -15.84 -5.71 -4.92
C SER A 74 -17.23 -5.82 -5.57
N TYR A 75 -18.29 -5.68 -4.77
CA TYR A 75 -19.66 -5.65 -5.27
C TYR A 75 -19.90 -4.47 -6.23
N ASN A 76 -19.49 -3.27 -5.85
CA ASN A 76 -19.64 -2.08 -6.69
C ASN A 76 -18.85 -2.20 -8.00
N LYS A 77 -17.63 -2.77 -7.95
CA LYS A 77 -16.82 -3.08 -9.14
C LYS A 77 -17.51 -4.11 -10.04
N ALA A 78 -18.09 -5.16 -9.48
CA ALA A 78 -18.85 -6.15 -10.25
C ALA A 78 -20.04 -5.51 -10.97
N LEU A 79 -20.78 -4.63 -10.29
CA LEU A 79 -21.86 -3.85 -10.92
C LEU A 79 -21.34 -2.94 -12.04
N GLN A 80 -20.23 -2.26 -11.82
CA GLN A 80 -19.63 -1.38 -12.83
C GLN A 80 -19.13 -2.19 -14.03
N ARG A 81 -18.43 -3.31 -13.83
CA ARG A 81 -18.00 -4.21 -14.92
C ARG A 81 -19.19 -4.69 -15.75
N THR A 82 -20.27 -5.11 -15.09
CA THR A 82 -21.50 -5.56 -15.77
C THR A 82 -22.15 -4.42 -16.55
N ARG A 83 -22.20 -3.21 -16.01
CA ARG A 83 -22.73 -2.02 -16.71
C ARG A 83 -21.82 -1.59 -17.86
N ASN A 84 -20.51 -1.66 -17.69
CA ASN A 84 -19.51 -1.27 -18.68
C ASN A 84 -19.41 -2.30 -19.82
N SER A 85 -19.64 -3.59 -19.57
CA SER A 85 -19.77 -4.59 -20.64
C SER A 85 -20.94 -4.32 -21.57
N PHE A 86 -21.97 -3.63 -21.11
CA PHE A 86 -23.10 -3.19 -21.90
C PHE A 86 -22.83 -1.84 -22.63
N ASN A 87 -22.03 -0.96 -22.01
CA ASN A 87 -21.59 0.32 -22.60
C ASN A 87 -20.12 0.23 -22.97
N ARG A 88 -19.78 -0.15 -24.19
CA ARG A 88 -18.41 -0.23 -24.73
C ARG A 88 -17.60 1.09 -24.68
N GLU A 89 -18.13 2.18 -24.10
CA GLU A 89 -17.53 3.51 -24.10
C GLU A 89 -16.83 3.94 -22.79
N GLN A 90 -16.92 3.20 -21.70
CA GLN A 90 -16.24 3.56 -20.45
C GLN A 90 -15.49 2.37 -19.87
N SER A 91 -14.21 2.32 -20.17
CA SER A 91 -13.28 1.38 -19.57
C SER A 91 -12.70 1.96 -18.26
N ASN A 92 -12.61 1.14 -17.22
CA ASN A 92 -12.05 1.54 -15.94
C ASN A 92 -10.81 0.68 -15.65
N LEU A 93 -9.79 1.29 -15.06
CA LEU A 93 -8.58 0.61 -14.60
C LEU A 93 -8.32 1.00 -13.16
N THR A 94 -8.25 0.03 -12.26
CA THR A 94 -7.91 0.23 -10.85
C THR A 94 -6.49 -0.24 -10.59
N ILE A 95 -5.66 0.67 -10.08
CA ILE A 95 -4.23 0.46 -9.85
C ILE A 95 -3.99 0.55 -8.35
N GLY A 96 -3.46 -0.52 -7.76
CA GLY A 96 -2.99 -0.52 -6.38
C GLY A 96 -1.53 -0.07 -6.29
N ILE A 97 -1.24 0.80 -5.33
CA ILE A 97 0.09 1.36 -5.06
C ILE A 97 0.40 1.31 -3.57
N THR A 98 1.68 1.43 -3.23
CA THR A 98 2.13 1.58 -1.83
C THR A 98 2.39 3.04 -1.44
N ASP A 99 2.14 3.97 -2.37
CA ASP A 99 2.32 5.43 -2.21
C ASP A 99 3.74 5.82 -1.80
N THR A 100 4.73 5.15 -2.42
CA THR A 100 6.15 5.44 -2.18
C THR A 100 6.60 6.69 -2.95
N PRO A 101 7.68 7.36 -2.52
CA PRO A 101 8.27 8.48 -3.27
C PRO A 101 8.60 8.16 -4.72
N LEU A 102 9.02 6.91 -5.03
CA LEU A 102 9.18 6.47 -6.42
C LEU A 102 7.88 6.56 -7.19
N GLU A 103 6.83 5.94 -6.66
CA GLU A 103 5.52 5.92 -7.32
C GLU A 103 4.99 7.34 -7.55
N GLN A 104 5.13 8.22 -6.55
CA GLN A 104 4.76 9.63 -6.67
C GLN A 104 5.56 10.36 -7.77
N ALA A 105 6.83 10.01 -7.96
CA ALA A 105 7.69 10.62 -8.97
C ALA A 105 7.42 10.12 -10.39
N ILE A 106 7.18 8.81 -10.58
CA ILE A 106 7.10 8.20 -11.93
C ILE A 106 5.67 8.05 -12.45
N LEU A 107 4.71 7.66 -11.60
CA LEU A 107 3.35 7.33 -12.03
C LEU A 107 2.65 8.49 -12.75
N PRO A 108 2.78 9.76 -12.37
CA PRO A 108 2.11 10.85 -13.08
C PRO A 108 2.45 10.91 -14.57
N GLU A 109 3.73 10.77 -14.95
CA GLU A 109 4.13 10.81 -16.36
C GLU A 109 3.75 9.51 -17.10
N MET A 110 3.91 8.37 -16.46
CA MET A 110 3.52 7.07 -17.00
C MET A 110 2.00 7.01 -17.26
N ILE A 111 1.19 7.48 -16.31
CA ILE A 111 -0.27 7.54 -16.46
C ILE A 111 -0.68 8.53 -17.55
N LYS A 112 -0.01 9.69 -17.65
CA LYS A 112 -0.25 10.64 -18.77
C LYS A 112 0.06 10.01 -20.12
N ALA A 113 1.13 9.23 -20.24
CA ALA A 113 1.46 8.54 -21.48
C ALA A 113 0.33 7.57 -21.88
N PHE A 114 -0.13 6.73 -20.94
CA PHE A 114 -1.25 5.83 -21.17
C PHE A 114 -2.55 6.57 -21.51
N HIS A 115 -2.86 7.65 -20.78
CA HIS A 115 -4.09 8.42 -21.01
C HIS A 115 -4.15 9.13 -22.38
N ARG A 116 -2.98 9.44 -22.99
CA ARG A 116 -2.93 9.97 -24.37
C ARG A 116 -3.42 8.95 -25.40
N GLU A 117 -3.13 7.67 -25.18
CA GLU A 117 -3.56 6.57 -26.07
C GLU A 117 -4.98 6.10 -25.77
N TYR A 118 -5.35 6.13 -24.48
CA TYR A 118 -6.65 5.66 -23.97
C TYR A 118 -7.43 6.76 -23.24
N PRO A 119 -7.84 7.85 -23.91
CA PRO A 119 -8.42 9.03 -23.25
C PRO A 119 -9.77 8.77 -22.57
N ASN A 120 -10.48 7.74 -22.98
CA ASN A 120 -11.77 7.35 -22.40
C ASN A 120 -11.64 6.39 -21.20
N CYS A 121 -10.42 5.97 -20.85
CA CYS A 121 -10.16 5.13 -19.70
C CYS A 121 -10.20 5.96 -18.41
N LYS A 122 -11.03 5.56 -17.47
CA LYS A 122 -11.00 6.11 -16.10
C LYS A 122 -10.02 5.32 -15.27
N ILE A 123 -9.04 6.01 -14.70
CA ILE A 123 -8.00 5.42 -13.86
C ILE A 123 -8.32 5.75 -12.39
N PHE A 124 -8.29 4.73 -11.55
CA PHE A 124 -8.42 4.83 -10.10
C PHE A 124 -7.12 4.37 -9.45
N LEU A 125 -6.56 5.19 -8.58
CA LEU A 125 -5.40 4.85 -7.77
C LEU A 125 -5.86 4.56 -6.34
N GLU A 126 -5.41 3.45 -5.78
CA GLU A 126 -5.73 3.05 -4.41
C GLU A 126 -4.44 2.70 -3.65
N GLY A 127 -4.21 3.37 -2.51
CA GLY A 127 -3.04 3.16 -1.66
C GLY A 127 -3.27 2.03 -0.63
N PHE A 128 -2.30 1.12 -0.48
CA PHE A 128 -2.35 -0.01 0.44
C PHE A 128 -0.97 -0.30 1.04
N ASP A 129 -0.93 -0.96 2.21
CA ASP A 129 0.27 -1.66 2.65
C ASP A 129 0.54 -2.91 1.78
N HIS A 130 1.77 -3.43 1.82
CA HIS A 130 2.18 -4.58 0.97
C HIS A 130 1.32 -5.83 1.16
N ASN A 131 0.87 -6.13 2.37
CA ASN A 131 0.06 -7.30 2.63
C ASN A 131 -1.33 -7.17 1.98
N ARG A 132 -1.94 -5.99 2.11
CA ARG A 132 -3.26 -5.71 1.53
C ARG A 132 -3.22 -5.59 0.01
N LEU A 133 -2.14 -5.03 -0.54
CA LEU A 133 -1.96 -4.82 -1.96
C LEU A 133 -2.11 -6.13 -2.76
N LYS A 134 -1.47 -7.22 -2.31
CA LYS A 134 -1.57 -8.56 -2.92
C LYS A 134 -2.99 -9.13 -2.86
N HIS A 135 -3.66 -8.97 -1.72
CA HIS A 135 -5.04 -9.43 -1.57
C HIS A 135 -5.98 -8.71 -2.53
N HIS A 136 -5.84 -7.38 -2.69
CA HIS A 136 -6.65 -6.60 -3.62
C HIS A 136 -6.48 -7.02 -5.08
N LEU A 137 -5.29 -7.48 -5.49
CA LEU A 137 -5.08 -8.05 -6.82
C LEU A 137 -5.81 -9.39 -6.98
N ILE A 138 -5.65 -10.30 -6.01
CA ILE A 138 -6.23 -11.65 -6.05
C ILE A 138 -7.76 -11.59 -5.97
N ASP A 139 -8.29 -10.73 -5.11
CA ASP A 139 -9.73 -10.55 -4.90
C ASP A 139 -10.40 -9.72 -6.02
N HIS A 140 -9.66 -9.36 -7.08
CA HIS A 140 -10.13 -8.55 -8.20
C HIS A 140 -10.54 -7.11 -7.83
N ASP A 141 -10.05 -6.58 -6.73
CA ASP A 141 -10.26 -5.20 -6.33
C ASP A 141 -9.33 -4.24 -7.08
N SER A 142 -8.10 -4.66 -7.34
CA SER A 142 -7.17 -3.97 -8.24
C SER A 142 -6.95 -4.81 -9.51
N ASP A 143 -6.82 -4.14 -10.65
CA ASP A 143 -6.52 -4.79 -11.93
C ASP A 143 -5.00 -4.98 -12.10
N VAL A 144 -4.25 -4.00 -11.61
CA VAL A 144 -2.79 -3.97 -11.60
C VAL A 144 -2.31 -3.46 -10.23
N ILE A 145 -1.20 -3.99 -9.75
CA ILE A 145 -0.50 -3.45 -8.58
C ILE A 145 0.95 -3.16 -8.91
N PHE A 146 1.54 -2.18 -8.24
CA PHE A 146 2.98 -1.93 -8.28
C PHE A 146 3.62 -2.50 -7.02
N THR A 147 4.66 -3.33 -7.20
CA THR A 147 5.36 -3.97 -6.08
C THR A 147 6.72 -4.52 -6.50
N THR A 148 7.47 -5.09 -5.57
CA THR A 148 8.72 -5.79 -5.86
C THR A 148 8.48 -7.24 -6.26
N HIS A 149 9.39 -7.79 -7.06
CA HIS A 149 9.28 -9.19 -7.53
C HIS A 149 9.29 -10.20 -6.37
N ASP A 150 10.09 -9.96 -5.34
CA ASP A 150 10.17 -10.83 -4.15
C ASP A 150 8.86 -10.89 -3.36
N ASP A 151 8.05 -9.83 -3.41
CA ASP A 151 6.76 -9.76 -2.70
C ASP A 151 5.68 -10.68 -3.30
N ILE A 152 5.84 -11.08 -4.56
CA ILE A 152 4.84 -11.90 -5.27
C ILE A 152 5.29 -13.33 -5.58
N THR A 153 6.44 -13.75 -5.07
CA THR A 153 6.99 -15.09 -5.35
C THR A 153 6.13 -16.24 -4.82
N ASP A 154 5.28 -15.97 -3.85
CA ASP A 154 4.28 -16.89 -3.29
C ASP A 154 2.98 -16.96 -4.13
N LEU A 155 2.81 -16.08 -5.12
CA LEU A 155 1.61 -16.01 -5.96
C LEU A 155 1.79 -16.73 -7.30
N ALA A 156 1.20 -17.92 -7.45
CA ALA A 156 1.31 -18.71 -8.67
C ALA A 156 0.50 -18.17 -9.86
N ALA A 157 -0.54 -17.38 -9.60
CA ALA A 157 -1.54 -16.95 -10.59
C ALA A 157 -1.34 -15.50 -11.05
N VAL A 158 -0.11 -14.98 -11.04
CA VAL A 158 0.19 -13.60 -11.46
C VAL A 158 1.22 -13.56 -12.59
N LYS A 159 1.22 -12.45 -13.32
CA LYS A 159 2.21 -12.08 -14.34
C LYS A 159 2.90 -10.81 -13.90
N TYR A 160 4.22 -10.85 -13.83
CA TYR A 160 5.08 -9.75 -13.46
C TYR A 160 5.68 -9.06 -14.67
N TYR A 161 5.72 -7.76 -14.67
CA TYR A 161 6.34 -6.89 -15.67
C TYR A 161 7.42 -6.05 -14.97
N HIS A 162 8.66 -6.32 -15.27
CA HIS A 162 9.81 -5.61 -14.71
C HIS A 162 9.85 -4.15 -15.18
N LEU A 163 10.13 -3.23 -14.27
CA LEU A 163 10.35 -1.81 -14.57
C LEU A 163 11.76 -1.37 -14.22
N PHE A 164 12.20 -1.58 -12.98
CA PHE A 164 13.47 -1.08 -12.47
C PHE A 164 14.20 -2.13 -11.65
N ARG A 165 15.53 -2.06 -11.69
CA ARG A 165 16.39 -2.80 -10.78
C ARG A 165 17.02 -1.86 -9.76
N GLY A 166 16.97 -2.23 -8.48
CA GLY A 166 17.52 -1.46 -7.38
C GLY A 166 18.64 -2.19 -6.64
N HIS A 167 19.13 -1.51 -5.62
CA HIS A 167 20.05 -2.01 -4.61
C HIS A 167 19.69 -1.36 -3.27
N PHE A 168 20.23 -1.87 -2.17
CA PHE A 168 20.02 -1.23 -0.88
C PHE A 168 20.93 -0.01 -0.71
N VAL A 169 20.38 1.02 -0.08
CA VAL A 169 21.08 2.24 0.32
C VAL A 169 20.81 2.55 1.79
N ALA A 170 21.79 3.13 2.46
CA ALA A 170 21.56 3.83 3.72
C ALA A 170 21.20 5.27 3.42
N ILE A 171 20.10 5.76 3.98
CA ILE A 171 19.68 7.15 3.89
C ILE A 171 20.11 7.83 5.18
N VAL A 172 20.95 8.84 5.02
CA VAL A 172 21.60 9.56 6.11
C VAL A 172 21.42 11.07 5.92
N PRO A 173 21.41 11.89 6.99
CA PRO A 173 21.51 13.34 6.87
C PRO A 173 22.78 13.73 6.12
N THR A 174 22.77 14.84 5.38
CA THR A 174 23.94 15.30 4.60
C THR A 174 25.13 15.68 5.46
N ASP A 175 24.91 16.10 6.71
CA ASP A 175 25.93 16.40 7.71
C ASP A 175 26.37 15.18 8.54
N HIS A 176 25.81 13.99 8.28
CA HIS A 176 26.16 12.76 8.98
C HIS A 176 27.54 12.25 8.51
N HIS A 177 28.37 11.70 9.44
CA HIS A 177 29.73 11.23 9.14
C HIS A 177 29.78 10.07 8.10
N LEU A 178 28.66 9.37 7.87
CA LEU A 178 28.56 8.34 6.83
C LEU A 178 28.22 8.92 5.45
N SER A 179 27.82 10.18 5.36
CA SER A 179 27.38 10.80 4.11
C SER A 179 28.48 10.90 3.05
N ASP A 180 29.76 11.04 3.47
CA ASP A 180 30.89 11.18 2.55
C ASP A 180 31.42 9.83 2.01
N ARG A 181 30.83 8.72 2.44
CA ARG A 181 31.20 7.38 1.95
C ARG A 181 30.59 7.12 0.59
N GLU A 182 31.32 6.43 -0.29
CA GLU A 182 30.78 5.93 -1.56
C GLU A 182 29.95 4.67 -1.37
N GLU A 183 30.38 3.81 -0.45
CA GLU A 183 29.72 2.55 -0.12
C GLU A 183 29.89 2.24 1.37
N LEU A 184 28.87 1.62 1.97
CA LEU A 184 28.84 1.19 3.37
C LEU A 184 28.76 -0.33 3.44
N ALA A 185 29.55 -0.94 4.34
CA ALA A 185 29.30 -2.29 4.82
C ALA A 185 28.29 -2.26 5.98
N LEU A 186 27.67 -3.38 6.30
CA LEU A 186 26.74 -3.47 7.44
C LEU A 186 27.41 -3.05 8.77
N ASP A 187 28.67 -3.40 8.96
CA ASP A 187 29.42 -3.06 10.16
C ASP A 187 29.62 -1.54 10.35
N ASN A 188 29.51 -0.75 9.29
CA ASN A 188 29.56 0.71 9.39
C ASN A 188 28.31 1.31 10.06
N LEU A 189 27.26 0.52 10.25
CA LEU A 189 26.04 0.93 10.94
C LEU A 189 26.13 0.72 12.47
N ALA A 190 27.24 0.18 13.00
CA ALA A 190 27.42 -0.06 14.43
C ALA A 190 27.44 1.27 15.20
N GLY A 191 26.73 1.31 16.32
CA GLY A 191 26.59 2.52 17.14
C GLY A 191 25.60 3.55 16.62
N GLU A 192 24.97 3.27 15.48
CA GLU A 192 24.01 4.20 14.87
C GLU A 192 22.59 4.02 15.42
N LYS A 193 21.82 5.09 15.33
CA LYS A 193 20.39 5.07 15.56
C LYS A 193 19.68 4.72 14.24
N ILE A 194 19.09 3.52 14.19
CA ILE A 194 18.49 2.96 12.98
C ILE A 194 16.97 3.04 13.04
N LEU A 195 16.37 3.62 12.02
CA LEU A 195 14.94 3.64 11.79
C LEU A 195 14.57 2.46 10.88
N LEU A 196 13.88 1.46 11.42
CA LEU A 196 13.40 0.31 10.67
C LEU A 196 11.92 0.46 10.36
N MET A 197 11.51 -0.02 9.19
CA MET A 197 10.10 -0.06 8.81
C MET A 197 9.35 -1.17 9.57
N ASP A 198 8.10 -0.91 9.91
CA ASP A 198 7.19 -1.93 10.43
C ASP A 198 7.01 -3.07 9.41
N ASN A 199 6.85 -4.29 9.91
CA ASN A 199 6.80 -5.50 9.07
C ASN A 199 5.67 -5.48 8.03
N ASN A 200 4.55 -4.82 8.30
CA ASN A 200 3.42 -4.75 7.38
C ASN A 200 3.69 -3.86 6.15
N TRP A 201 4.71 -3.01 6.24
CA TRP A 201 5.10 -2.06 5.19
C TRP A 201 6.32 -2.51 4.40
N CYS A 202 6.78 -3.73 4.60
CA CYS A 202 8.02 -4.22 4.02
C CYS A 202 7.80 -5.44 3.12
N PRO A 203 8.31 -5.42 1.88
CA PRO A 203 8.47 -6.64 1.09
C PRO A 203 9.54 -7.56 1.70
N PRO A 204 9.58 -8.86 1.32
CA PRO A 204 10.43 -9.87 1.95
C PRO A 204 11.92 -9.53 2.00
N GLU A 205 12.50 -8.97 0.95
CA GLU A 205 13.94 -8.62 0.95
C GLU A 205 14.23 -7.44 1.91
N GLN A 206 13.28 -6.49 2.07
CA GLN A 206 13.41 -5.44 3.08
C GLN A 206 13.35 -6.01 4.50
N LEU A 207 12.47 -6.97 4.77
CA LEU A 207 12.43 -7.66 6.06
C LEU A 207 13.71 -8.41 6.34
N LYS A 208 14.27 -9.09 5.34
CA LYS A 208 15.49 -9.88 5.45
C LYS A 208 16.72 -9.02 5.76
N ILE A 209 16.87 -7.86 5.11
CA ILE A 209 17.96 -6.95 5.45
C ILE A 209 17.79 -6.35 6.85
N GLN A 210 16.59 -5.96 7.24
CA GLN A 210 16.32 -5.48 8.60
C GLN A 210 16.65 -6.53 9.67
N GLU A 211 16.31 -7.79 9.41
CA GLU A 211 16.69 -8.89 10.29
C GLU A 211 18.20 -9.12 10.31
N THR A 212 18.88 -8.99 9.17
CA THR A 212 20.32 -9.11 9.06
C THR A 212 21.03 -8.01 9.86
N ILE A 213 20.58 -6.77 9.76
CA ILE A 213 21.08 -5.64 10.56
C ILE A 213 20.94 -5.94 12.04
N ARG A 214 19.75 -6.32 12.51
CA ARG A 214 19.50 -6.66 13.92
C ARG A 214 20.37 -7.79 14.46
N LYS A 215 20.78 -8.75 13.62
CA LYS A 215 21.56 -9.93 14.04
C LYS A 215 23.07 -9.71 13.96
N LYS A 216 23.54 -8.87 13.04
CA LYS A 216 24.97 -8.76 12.70
C LYS A 216 25.62 -7.46 13.14
N VAL A 217 24.84 -6.42 13.39
CA VAL A 217 25.35 -5.10 13.76
C VAL A 217 25.21 -4.92 15.27
N ASP A 218 26.32 -4.59 15.91
CA ASP A 218 26.38 -4.38 17.36
C ASP A 218 25.97 -2.94 17.73
N ASP A 219 25.54 -2.76 18.99
CA ASP A 219 25.27 -1.46 19.62
C ASP A 219 24.29 -0.58 18.84
N LEU A 220 23.16 -1.16 18.42
CA LEU A 220 22.11 -0.45 17.69
C LEU A 220 21.05 0.14 18.62
N ASP A 221 20.71 1.42 18.39
CA ASP A 221 19.47 2.04 18.88
C ASP A 221 18.41 1.94 17.79
N ILE A 222 17.37 1.11 17.99
CA ILE A 222 16.37 0.83 16.96
C ILE A 222 15.03 1.49 17.30
N SER A 223 14.50 2.23 16.33
CA SER A 223 13.12 2.74 16.33
C SER A 223 12.35 2.18 15.15
N TYR A 224 11.06 1.85 15.34
CA TYR A 224 10.18 1.36 14.27
C TYR A 224 9.27 2.46 13.76
N VAL A 225 9.09 2.51 12.44
CA VAL A 225 8.28 3.50 11.75
C VAL A 225 7.36 2.78 10.75
N ASN A 226 6.15 3.25 10.60
CA ASN A 226 5.10 2.59 9.78
C ASN A 226 4.78 3.33 8.48
N ASP A 227 5.62 4.30 8.09
CA ASP A 227 5.39 5.13 6.91
C ASP A 227 6.71 5.64 6.34
N VAL A 228 6.90 5.59 5.02
CA VAL A 228 8.14 5.99 4.35
C VAL A 228 8.37 7.49 4.44
N ASP A 229 7.32 8.30 4.33
CA ASP A 229 7.43 9.76 4.44
C ASP A 229 7.82 10.18 5.87
N ILE A 230 7.30 9.47 6.87
CA ILE A 230 7.69 9.69 8.28
C ILE A 230 9.17 9.32 8.48
N VAL A 231 9.64 8.20 7.90
CA VAL A 231 11.07 7.84 7.94
C VAL A 231 11.91 8.96 7.34
N SER A 232 11.55 9.45 6.15
CA SER A 232 12.26 10.53 5.47
C SER A 232 12.31 11.79 6.35
N LEU A 233 11.19 12.18 6.95
CA LEU A 233 11.11 13.29 7.89
C LEU A 233 12.03 13.11 9.10
N MET A 234 12.04 11.92 9.70
CA MET A 234 12.89 11.62 10.87
C MET A 234 14.38 11.65 10.53
N VAL A 235 14.76 11.13 9.35
CA VAL A 235 16.16 11.22 8.87
C VAL A 235 16.56 12.66 8.64
N LYS A 236 15.74 13.47 7.96
CA LYS A 236 15.97 14.91 7.77
C LYS A 236 16.13 15.66 9.10
N ALA A 237 15.39 15.25 10.12
CA ALA A 237 15.49 15.83 11.46
C ALA A 237 16.69 15.31 12.29
N GLY A 238 17.56 14.46 11.74
CA GLY A 238 18.71 13.90 12.44
C GLY A 238 18.35 12.92 13.56
N LEU A 239 17.14 12.33 13.51
CA LEU A 239 16.64 11.40 14.54
C LEU A 239 17.15 9.97 14.33
N GLY A 240 17.89 9.69 13.27
CA GLY A 240 18.47 8.40 12.93
C GLY A 240 18.71 8.27 11.45
N ILE A 241 19.22 7.11 11.04
CA ILE A 241 19.41 6.73 9.63
C ILE A 241 18.55 5.53 9.30
N THR A 242 18.32 5.26 8.01
CA THR A 242 17.53 4.09 7.59
C THR A 242 18.18 3.35 6.45
N VAL A 243 17.78 2.10 6.22
CA VAL A 243 18.22 1.27 5.09
C VAL A 243 17.00 0.83 4.30
N MET A 244 16.97 1.19 3.01
CA MET A 244 15.86 0.84 2.12
C MET A 244 16.32 0.66 0.67
N PRO A 245 15.47 0.12 -0.23
CA PRO A 245 15.78 0.03 -1.65
C PRO A 245 16.02 1.41 -2.27
N SER A 246 16.98 1.49 -3.19
CA SER A 246 17.35 2.74 -3.86
C SER A 246 16.20 3.40 -4.62
N PHE A 247 15.27 2.62 -5.12
CA PHE A 247 14.09 3.13 -5.81
C PHE A 247 13.01 3.70 -4.85
N VAL A 248 13.07 3.42 -3.54
CA VAL A 248 12.22 4.07 -2.54
C VAL A 248 12.81 5.40 -2.09
N ALA A 249 14.14 5.52 -2.17
CA ALA A 249 14.92 6.63 -1.64
C ALA A 249 15.06 7.85 -2.58
N ILE A 250 14.15 8.07 -3.52
CA ILE A 250 14.34 8.98 -4.66
C ILE A 250 14.30 10.48 -4.33
N GLU A 251 13.89 10.89 -3.13
CA GLU A 251 13.99 12.31 -2.79
C GLU A 251 15.46 12.78 -2.73
N LYS A 252 15.94 13.32 -3.84
CA LYS A 252 17.17 14.12 -3.84
C LYS A 252 16.86 15.46 -3.20
N THR A 253 17.06 15.55 -1.90
CA THR A 253 17.02 16.83 -1.18
C THR A 253 18.42 17.18 -0.73
N ASP A 254 18.67 18.48 -0.48
CA ASP A 254 19.94 18.93 0.07
C ASP A 254 20.15 18.49 1.53
N GLU A 255 19.14 17.86 2.14
CA GLU A 255 19.12 17.52 3.57
C GLU A 255 19.51 16.05 3.84
N ILE A 256 19.29 15.16 2.86
CA ILE A 256 19.56 13.72 3.01
C ILE A 256 20.34 13.18 1.81
N LYS A 257 21.13 12.14 2.06
CA LYS A 257 21.93 11.44 1.05
C LYS A 257 21.72 9.95 1.12
N ALA A 258 21.57 9.34 -0.05
CA ALA A 258 21.54 7.89 -0.20
C ALA A 258 22.97 7.38 -0.45
N VAL A 259 23.51 6.60 0.45
CA VAL A 259 24.82 5.97 0.34
C VAL A 259 24.63 4.49 0.04
N LYS A 260 25.27 3.96 -0.99
CA LYS A 260 25.13 2.56 -1.40
C LYS A 260 25.53 1.63 -0.27
N LEU A 261 24.72 0.58 -0.03
CA LEU A 261 25.04 -0.45 0.93
C LEU A 261 25.61 -1.68 0.19
N ASN A 262 26.75 -2.19 0.67
CA ASN A 262 27.32 -3.44 0.16
C ASN A 262 26.55 -4.64 0.71
N TYR A 263 25.35 -4.81 0.16
CA TYR A 263 24.47 -5.93 0.45
C TYR A 263 23.78 -6.37 -0.82
N LEU A 264 24.07 -7.61 -1.25
CA LEU A 264 23.51 -8.16 -2.49
C LEU A 264 22.14 -8.76 -2.24
N ALA A 265 21.14 -8.21 -2.91
CA ALA A 265 19.78 -8.73 -2.95
C ALA A 265 19.16 -8.49 -4.32
N PRO A 266 18.28 -9.40 -4.80
CA PRO A 266 17.54 -9.20 -6.02
C PRO A 266 16.40 -8.21 -5.78
N LEU A 267 16.66 -6.93 -6.01
CA LEU A 267 15.65 -5.88 -5.86
C LEU A 267 15.15 -5.46 -7.25
N ASP A 268 14.11 -6.13 -7.70
CA ASP A 268 13.41 -5.80 -8.94
C ASP A 268 12.04 -5.22 -8.61
N TYR A 269 11.75 -3.99 -9.08
CA TYR A 269 10.47 -3.31 -8.93
C TYR A 269 9.69 -3.35 -10.25
N GLY A 270 8.40 -3.56 -10.17
CA GLY A 270 7.58 -3.68 -11.36
C GLY A 270 6.09 -3.62 -11.07
N LEU A 271 5.31 -4.01 -12.07
CA LEU A 271 3.87 -4.11 -11.97
C LEU A 271 3.42 -5.56 -12.17
N VAL A 272 2.28 -5.86 -11.59
CA VAL A 272 1.72 -7.22 -11.56
C VAL A 272 0.25 -7.18 -11.91
N CYS A 273 -0.16 -8.04 -12.82
CA CYS A 273 -1.58 -8.35 -13.05
C CYS A 273 -1.83 -9.85 -12.87
N ARG A 274 -3.08 -10.26 -12.87
CA ARG A 274 -3.45 -11.69 -12.83
C ARG A 274 -2.98 -12.37 -14.11
N LYS A 275 -2.61 -13.64 -14.02
CA LYS A 275 -2.11 -14.44 -15.17
C LYS A 275 -3.20 -14.74 -16.18
N ASP A 276 -4.45 -14.88 -15.73
CA ASP A 276 -5.65 -15.10 -16.52
C ASP A 276 -6.33 -13.79 -16.95
N GLU A 277 -5.65 -12.65 -16.77
CA GLU A 277 -6.17 -11.35 -17.20
C GLU A 277 -6.38 -11.32 -18.70
N ALA A 278 -7.62 -11.10 -19.09
CA ALA A 278 -8.05 -11.08 -20.49
C ALA A 278 -8.48 -9.67 -20.97
N ASP A 279 -8.53 -8.68 -20.05
CA ASP A 279 -8.88 -7.31 -20.43
C ASP A 279 -7.74 -6.68 -21.24
N PRO A 280 -7.97 -6.37 -22.56
CA PRO A 280 -6.94 -5.77 -23.39
C PRO A 280 -6.40 -4.46 -22.85
N LEU A 281 -7.21 -3.71 -22.07
CA LEU A 281 -6.82 -2.43 -21.49
C LEU A 281 -5.80 -2.61 -20.37
N VAL A 282 -5.98 -3.61 -19.51
CA VAL A 282 -5.02 -3.96 -18.46
C VAL A 282 -3.68 -4.37 -19.08
N LEU A 283 -3.73 -5.20 -20.12
CA LEU A 283 -2.52 -5.65 -20.82
C LEU A 283 -1.81 -4.49 -21.54
N ALA A 284 -2.56 -3.60 -22.18
CA ALA A 284 -2.02 -2.39 -22.79
C ALA A 284 -1.38 -1.46 -21.77
N PHE A 285 -2.03 -1.30 -20.60
CA PHE A 285 -1.45 -0.51 -19.51
C PHE A 285 -0.09 -1.09 -19.07
N CYS A 286 -0.04 -2.40 -18.84
CA CYS A 286 1.22 -3.05 -18.46
C CYS A 286 2.33 -2.83 -19.48
N GLN A 287 2.00 -2.91 -20.78
CA GLN A 287 2.96 -2.70 -21.87
C GLN A 287 3.44 -1.24 -21.92
N VAL A 288 2.54 -0.27 -21.89
CA VAL A 288 2.90 1.16 -21.90
C VAL A 288 3.80 1.50 -20.70
N MET A 289 3.51 0.95 -19.51
CA MET A 289 4.36 1.17 -18.33
C MET A 289 5.78 0.64 -18.54
N GLN A 290 5.95 -0.55 -19.14
CA GLN A 290 7.29 -1.09 -19.46
C GLN A 290 8.05 -0.21 -20.47
N GLU A 291 7.37 0.21 -21.55
CA GLU A 291 7.97 1.07 -22.58
C GLU A 291 8.41 2.43 -22.00
N GLN A 292 7.63 2.98 -21.09
CA GLN A 292 8.01 4.23 -20.39
C GLN A 292 9.20 4.03 -19.45
N ALA A 293 9.28 2.89 -18.76
CA ALA A 293 10.40 2.61 -17.85
C ALA A 293 11.72 2.38 -18.60
N GLU A 294 11.69 1.80 -19.80
CA GLU A 294 12.89 1.62 -20.66
C GLU A 294 13.45 2.95 -21.17
N GLY A 295 12.63 4.00 -21.20
CA GLY A 295 13.02 5.35 -21.64
C GLY A 295 13.54 6.25 -20.51
N MET A 296 13.49 5.80 -19.24
CA MET A 296 13.98 6.55 -18.07
C MET A 296 15.39 6.13 -17.68
#